data_4bb457a6ae0fd45671e3d610d14d113f
#
_entry.id   4bb457a6ae0fd45671e3d610d14d113f
#
_cell.length_a   1.000
_cell.length_b   1.000
_cell.length_c   1.000
_cell.angle_alpha   90.00
_cell.angle_beta   90.00
_cell.angle_gamma   90.00
#
_symmetry.space_group_name_H-M   'P 1'
#
loop_
_entity.id
_entity.type
_entity.pdbx_description
1 polymer ?
#
loop_
_entity_poly.entity_id
_entity_poly.type
_entity_poly.pdbx_seq_one_letter_code
_entity_poly.pdbx_strand_id
1 'polypeptide(L)'
;SELRHNLRTPLNAIIGYSEILIEDLEDDLSEESLKDLQSIIELSRETETAIENFVDYIRGEAIKTSEGDSQLESAESLFKSLGDINYSLELDESLEGADILIVDDNKTNCEVLERRLTMQGLQCRTAYDGTTAIKKVEEKLPDLILLDVILPDINGLELLKKFRSENTSENLPIIMVSAFND
;
A
#
# COMPACT_ATOMS: atom_id res chain seq x y z
N SER A 1 -11.67 -1.08 -12.42
CA SER A 1 -11.86 -2.24 -13.28
C SER A 1 -10.78 -3.27 -12.98
N GLU A 2 -11.15 -4.53 -13.14
CA GLU A 2 -10.31 -5.70 -12.85
C GLU A 2 -8.92 -5.62 -13.53
N LEU A 3 -8.85 -5.05 -14.73
CA LEU A 3 -7.58 -4.88 -15.44
C LEU A 3 -6.61 -3.95 -14.71
N ARG A 4 -7.09 -2.81 -14.20
CA ARG A 4 -6.25 -1.89 -13.40
C ARG A 4 -5.71 -2.59 -12.16
N HIS A 5 -6.58 -3.25 -11.43
CA HIS A 5 -6.20 -3.96 -10.22
C HIS A 5 -5.15 -5.05 -10.50
N ASN A 6 -5.38 -5.90 -11.51
CA ASN A 6 -4.49 -7.00 -11.88
C ASN A 6 -3.11 -6.53 -12.38
N LEU A 7 -3.00 -5.33 -12.93
CA LEU A 7 -1.72 -4.76 -13.38
C LEU A 7 -1.02 -3.96 -12.27
N ARG A 8 -1.77 -3.27 -11.41
CA ARG A 8 -1.22 -2.47 -10.31
C ARG A 8 -0.59 -3.34 -9.22
N THR A 9 -1.22 -4.46 -8.89
CA THR A 9 -0.75 -5.38 -7.86
C THR A 9 0.71 -5.83 -8.06
N PRO A 10 1.13 -6.38 -9.24
CA PRO A 10 2.52 -6.76 -9.43
C PRO A 10 3.48 -5.56 -9.44
N LEU A 11 3.03 -4.37 -9.90
CA LEU A 11 3.88 -3.17 -9.87
C LEU A 11 4.13 -2.70 -8.44
N ASN A 12 3.11 -2.67 -7.59
CA ASN A 12 3.26 -2.34 -6.18
C ASN A 12 4.19 -3.31 -5.44
N ALA A 13 4.12 -4.60 -5.79
CA ALA A 13 5.04 -5.60 -5.24
C ALA A 13 6.49 -5.32 -5.66
N ILE A 14 6.74 -5.00 -6.95
CA ILE A 14 8.06 -4.65 -7.45
C ILE A 14 8.60 -3.41 -6.73
N ILE A 15 7.80 -2.36 -6.61
CA ILE A 15 8.17 -1.13 -5.89
C ILE A 15 8.50 -1.47 -4.44
N GLY A 16 7.58 -2.15 -3.74
CA GLY A 16 7.75 -2.50 -2.33
C GLY A 16 8.99 -3.33 -2.03
N TYR A 17 9.24 -4.39 -2.82
CA TYR A 17 10.46 -5.19 -2.65
C TYR A 17 11.73 -4.43 -2.98
N SER A 18 11.71 -3.56 -4.00
CA SER A 18 12.88 -2.74 -4.34
C SER A 18 13.19 -1.73 -3.24
N GLU A 19 12.18 -1.11 -2.64
CA GLU A 19 12.35 -0.20 -1.51
C GLU A 19 12.88 -0.94 -0.27
N ILE A 20 12.35 -2.12 0.04
CA ILE A 20 12.85 -2.97 1.14
C ILE A 20 14.32 -3.35 0.92
N LEU A 21 14.70 -3.75 -0.31
CA LEU A 21 16.09 -4.08 -0.62
C LEU A 21 17.03 -2.88 -0.42
N ILE A 22 16.58 -1.67 -0.75
CA ILE A 22 17.36 -0.46 -0.50
C ILE A 22 17.52 -0.25 1.01
N GLU A 23 16.44 -0.37 1.79
CA GLU A 23 16.45 -0.18 3.24
C GLU A 23 17.28 -1.26 3.96
N ASP A 24 17.12 -2.55 3.59
CA ASP A 24 17.81 -3.67 4.26
C ASP A 24 19.32 -3.74 3.97
N LEU A 25 19.75 -3.24 2.82
CA LEU A 25 21.10 -3.41 2.30
C LEU A 25 21.80 -2.07 2.07
N GLU A 26 21.35 -0.98 2.68
CA GLU A 26 21.86 0.38 2.47
C GLU A 26 23.40 0.45 2.56
N ASP A 27 23.98 -0.24 3.55
CA ASP A 27 25.42 -0.27 3.77
C ASP A 27 26.18 -1.29 2.88
N ASP A 28 25.48 -2.30 2.33
CA ASP A 28 26.07 -3.39 1.56
C ASP A 28 25.87 -3.24 0.04
N LEU A 29 24.98 -2.34 -0.40
CA LEU A 29 24.73 -2.09 -1.82
C LEU A 29 25.86 -1.26 -2.45
N SER A 30 26.30 -1.69 -3.66
CA SER A 30 27.11 -0.82 -4.48
C SER A 30 26.30 0.40 -4.98
N GLU A 31 26.98 1.53 -5.27
CA GLU A 31 26.30 2.69 -5.87
C GLU A 31 25.56 2.35 -7.16
N GLU A 32 26.05 1.39 -7.94
CA GLU A 32 25.45 0.91 -9.17
C GLU A 32 24.15 0.14 -8.85
N SER A 33 24.18 -0.79 -7.89
CA SER A 33 23.00 -1.56 -7.47
C SER A 33 21.91 -0.67 -6.87
N LEU A 34 22.29 0.36 -6.13
CA LEU A 34 21.34 1.34 -5.59
C LEU A 34 20.64 2.12 -6.72
N LYS A 35 21.40 2.57 -7.73
CA LYS A 35 20.83 3.24 -8.90
C LYS A 35 19.90 2.32 -9.70
N ASP A 36 20.26 1.05 -9.86
CA ASP A 36 19.45 0.07 -10.56
C ASP A 36 18.09 -0.15 -9.84
N LEU A 37 18.12 -0.28 -8.52
CA LEU A 37 16.89 -0.41 -7.72
C LEU A 37 16.02 0.86 -7.78
N GLN A 38 16.64 2.04 -7.72
CA GLN A 38 15.92 3.30 -7.89
C GLN A 38 15.28 3.42 -9.28
N SER A 39 16.00 3.01 -10.33
CA SER A 39 15.47 2.97 -11.69
C SER A 39 14.30 1.98 -11.85
N ILE A 40 14.36 0.83 -11.19
CA ILE A 40 13.26 -0.14 -11.17
C ILE A 40 12.01 0.48 -10.53
N ILE A 41 12.15 1.19 -9.43
CA ILE A 41 11.04 1.89 -8.76
C ILE A 41 10.44 2.95 -9.70
N GLU A 42 11.28 3.78 -10.31
CA GLU A 42 10.84 4.85 -11.22
C GLU A 42 10.10 4.30 -12.43
N LEU A 43 10.67 3.32 -13.13
CA LEU A 43 10.03 2.66 -14.28
C LEU A 43 8.72 1.97 -13.91
N SER A 44 8.62 1.39 -12.72
CA SER A 44 7.40 0.77 -12.24
C SER A 44 6.29 1.80 -12.02
N ARG A 45 6.60 2.97 -11.48
CA ARG A 45 5.65 4.09 -11.31
C ARG A 45 5.23 4.71 -12.65
N GLU A 46 6.17 4.86 -13.59
CA GLU A 46 5.85 5.30 -14.95
C GLU A 46 4.90 4.32 -15.65
N THR A 47 5.15 3.02 -15.49
CA THR A 47 4.30 1.97 -16.05
C THR A 47 2.88 2.01 -15.45
N GLU A 48 2.77 2.22 -14.14
CA GLU A 48 1.48 2.40 -13.47
C GLU A 48 0.70 3.58 -14.08
N THR A 49 1.34 4.72 -14.23
CA THR A 49 0.76 5.91 -14.85
C THR A 49 0.33 5.67 -16.30
N ALA A 50 1.15 4.97 -17.09
CA ALA A 50 0.82 4.62 -18.47
C ALA A 50 -0.41 3.70 -18.55
N ILE A 51 -0.52 2.74 -17.64
CA ILE A 51 -1.69 1.85 -17.55
C ILE A 51 -2.95 2.65 -17.20
N GLU A 52 -2.88 3.58 -16.28
CA GLU A 52 -4.01 4.44 -15.91
C GLU A 52 -4.49 5.26 -17.12
N ASN A 53 -3.57 5.93 -17.79
CA ASN A 53 -3.87 6.71 -18.99
C ASN A 53 -4.48 5.86 -20.11
N PHE A 54 -3.97 4.65 -20.32
CA PHE A 54 -4.49 3.73 -21.32
C PHE A 54 -5.92 3.25 -21.01
N VAL A 55 -6.18 2.91 -19.75
CA VAL A 55 -7.53 2.49 -19.31
C VAL A 55 -8.53 3.64 -19.43
N ASP A 56 -8.12 4.87 -19.13
CA ASP A 56 -8.99 6.06 -19.27
C ASP A 56 -9.27 6.38 -20.74
N TYR A 57 -8.27 6.22 -21.61
CA TYR A 57 -8.44 6.33 -23.05
C TYR A 57 -9.47 5.32 -23.60
N ILE A 58 -9.39 4.05 -23.19
CA ILE A 58 -10.32 3.00 -23.61
C ILE A 58 -11.75 3.29 -23.12
N ARG A 59 -11.91 3.90 -21.96
CA ARG A 59 -13.24 4.25 -21.41
C ARG A 59 -13.91 5.42 -22.10
N GLY A 60 -13.22 6.10 -23.00
CA GLY A 60 -13.73 7.27 -23.69
C GLY A 60 -13.81 8.51 -22.80
N GLU A 61 -13.18 8.49 -21.65
CA GLU A 61 -12.91 9.68 -20.85
C GLU A 61 -11.81 10.44 -21.58
N ALA A 62 -12.23 11.40 -22.42
CA ALA A 62 -11.31 12.22 -23.18
C ALA A 62 -10.36 12.93 -22.21
N ILE A 63 -9.12 12.50 -22.21
CA ILE A 63 -8.04 13.30 -21.63
C ILE A 63 -8.11 14.64 -22.33
N LYS A 64 -8.55 15.66 -21.63
CA LYS A 64 -8.39 17.05 -22.08
C LYS A 64 -6.91 17.38 -21.97
N THR A 65 -6.12 16.82 -22.87
CA THR A 65 -4.74 17.25 -23.09
C THR A 65 -4.75 18.55 -23.87
N SER A 66 -4.98 19.64 -23.19
CA SER A 66 -4.51 20.92 -23.63
C SER A 66 -3.35 21.31 -22.69
N GLU A 67 -2.18 21.46 -23.29
CA GLU A 67 -0.93 21.96 -22.70
C GLU A 67 -0.04 20.90 -22.04
N GLY A 68 0.73 20.24 -22.90
CA GLY A 68 1.65 19.14 -22.56
C GLY A 68 2.99 19.52 -21.91
N ASP A 69 3.29 20.80 -21.59
CA ASP A 69 4.61 21.16 -21.04
C ASP A 69 4.57 21.61 -19.57
N SER A 70 3.43 22.07 -19.05
CA SER A 70 3.36 22.55 -17.66
C SER A 70 3.05 21.44 -16.63
N GLN A 71 2.58 20.26 -17.07
CA GLN A 71 2.26 19.16 -16.17
C GLN A 71 3.47 18.29 -15.84
N LEU A 72 4.44 18.16 -16.75
CA LEU A 72 5.72 17.50 -16.48
C LEU A 72 6.53 18.28 -15.45
N GLU A 73 6.62 19.60 -15.57
CA GLU A 73 7.29 20.46 -14.57
C GLU A 73 6.56 20.43 -13.22
N SER A 74 5.23 20.29 -13.21
CA SER A 74 4.44 20.18 -11.97
C SER A 74 4.61 18.82 -11.31
N ALA A 75 4.72 17.75 -12.08
CA ALA A 75 5.00 16.41 -11.59
C ALA A 75 6.43 16.32 -11.03
N GLU A 76 7.45 16.82 -11.74
CA GLU A 76 8.82 16.89 -11.24
C GLU A 76 8.95 17.76 -9.98
N SER A 77 8.21 18.86 -9.90
CA SER A 77 8.15 19.72 -8.72
C SER A 77 7.47 19.03 -7.53
N LEU A 78 6.41 18.25 -7.76
CA LEU A 78 5.76 17.43 -6.74
C LEU A 78 6.66 16.27 -6.30
N PHE A 79 7.34 15.58 -7.21
CA PHE A 79 8.30 14.53 -6.87
C PHE A 79 9.49 15.09 -6.07
N LYS A 80 9.97 16.28 -6.41
CA LYS A 80 11.04 16.94 -5.66
C LYS A 80 10.60 17.36 -4.26
N SER A 81 9.35 17.76 -4.09
CA SER A 81 8.77 18.07 -2.76
C SER A 81 8.44 16.81 -1.94
N LEU A 82 8.22 15.67 -2.60
CA LEU A 82 8.02 14.36 -1.94
C LEU A 82 9.35 13.70 -1.60
N GLY A 83 10.43 13.97 -2.36
CA GLY A 83 11.78 13.46 -2.08
C GLY A 83 12.43 14.05 -0.83
N ASP A 84 11.96 15.20 -0.35
CA ASP A 84 12.41 15.81 0.92
C ASP A 84 11.64 15.31 2.16
N ILE A 85 10.67 14.41 1.97
CA ILE A 85 10.00 13.75 3.10
C ILE A 85 10.87 12.57 3.52
N ASN A 86 11.89 12.89 4.29
CA ASN A 86 12.68 11.90 5.02
C ASN A 86 11.75 11.31 6.11
N TYR A 87 11.02 10.26 5.77
CA TYR A 87 10.27 9.48 6.75
C TYR A 87 11.24 8.65 7.61
N SER A 88 12.07 9.30 8.42
CA SER A 88 12.45 8.70 9.67
C SER A 88 11.22 8.80 10.59
N LEU A 89 10.22 7.97 10.32
CA LEU A 89 9.21 7.65 11.31
C LEU A 89 9.93 6.86 12.40
N GLU A 90 10.58 7.59 13.34
CA GLU A 90 10.83 7.00 14.66
C GLU A 90 9.44 6.68 15.22
N LEU A 91 9.06 5.41 15.17
CA LEU A 91 7.86 4.96 15.85
C LEU A 91 7.98 5.41 17.33
N ASP A 92 6.91 6.01 17.83
CA ASP A 92 6.80 6.30 19.26
C ASP A 92 7.04 4.97 20.02
N GLU A 93 7.96 4.97 20.98
CA GLU A 93 8.27 3.78 21.80
C GLU A 93 7.00 3.14 22.40
N SER A 94 5.92 3.90 22.53
CA SER A 94 4.61 3.41 23.00
C SER A 94 3.92 2.45 22.04
N LEU A 95 4.32 2.40 20.77
CA LEU A 95 3.75 1.53 19.73
C LEU A 95 4.57 0.25 19.53
N GLU A 96 5.71 0.11 20.20
CA GLU A 96 6.55 -1.09 20.09
C GLU A 96 5.76 -2.34 20.52
N GLY A 97 5.74 -3.34 19.67
CA GLY A 97 5.02 -4.59 19.90
C GLY A 97 3.51 -4.54 19.68
N ALA A 98 2.94 -3.41 19.20
CA ALA A 98 1.52 -3.33 18.84
C ALA A 98 1.12 -4.39 17.80
N ASP A 99 -0.06 -4.99 17.99
CA ASP A 99 -0.60 -6.10 17.20
C ASP A 99 -1.45 -5.58 16.03
N ILE A 100 -0.92 -5.68 14.82
CA ILE A 100 -1.57 -5.19 13.61
C ILE A 100 -2.17 -6.37 12.84
N LEU A 101 -3.46 -6.32 12.53
CA LEU A 101 -4.11 -7.28 11.64
C LEU A 101 -4.18 -6.70 10.23
N ILE A 102 -3.49 -7.34 9.28
CA ILE A 102 -3.50 -6.99 7.86
C ILE A 102 -4.54 -7.90 7.18
N VAL A 103 -5.52 -7.29 6.51
CA VAL A 103 -6.61 -7.99 5.82
C VAL A 103 -6.58 -7.59 4.35
N ASP A 104 -6.07 -8.47 3.50
CA ASP A 104 -5.90 -8.25 2.05
C ASP A 104 -5.87 -9.63 1.38
N ASP A 105 -6.60 -9.81 0.26
CA ASP A 105 -6.65 -11.08 -0.45
C ASP A 105 -5.35 -11.40 -1.20
N ASN A 106 -4.53 -10.39 -1.43
CA ASN A 106 -3.25 -10.50 -2.06
C ASN A 106 -2.14 -10.80 -1.04
N LYS A 107 -1.63 -12.03 -1.09
CA LYS A 107 -0.55 -12.47 -0.20
C LYS A 107 0.70 -11.60 -0.28
N THR A 108 1.05 -11.13 -1.48
CA THR A 108 2.22 -10.27 -1.69
C THR A 108 2.07 -8.93 -0.98
N ASN A 109 0.88 -8.32 -1.04
CA ASN A 109 0.60 -7.09 -0.29
C ASN A 109 0.76 -7.33 1.22
N CYS A 110 0.19 -8.43 1.72
CA CYS A 110 0.34 -8.82 3.12
C CYS A 110 1.81 -8.99 3.51
N GLU A 111 2.60 -9.71 2.71
CA GLU A 111 4.02 -9.97 2.98
C GLU A 111 4.85 -8.68 3.03
N VAL A 112 4.61 -7.75 2.08
CA VAL A 112 5.30 -6.46 2.04
C VAL A 112 4.95 -5.61 3.26
N LEU A 113 3.66 -5.50 3.60
CA LEU A 113 3.21 -4.73 4.76
C LEU A 113 3.69 -5.36 6.08
N GLU A 114 3.56 -6.68 6.23
CA GLU A 114 4.03 -7.42 7.40
C GLU A 114 5.51 -7.19 7.62
N ARG A 115 6.33 -7.32 6.57
CA ARG A 115 7.77 -7.11 6.67
C ARG A 115 8.11 -5.69 7.11
N ARG A 116 7.54 -4.66 6.46
CA ARG A 116 7.77 -3.26 6.79
C ARG A 116 7.39 -2.92 8.23
N LEU A 117 6.20 -3.35 8.65
CA LEU A 117 5.71 -3.09 10.01
C LEU A 117 6.53 -3.83 11.07
N THR A 118 6.96 -5.07 10.78
CA THR A 118 7.81 -5.86 11.68
C THR A 118 9.19 -5.23 11.83
N MET A 119 9.77 -4.67 10.77
CA MET A 119 11.03 -3.93 10.84
C MET A 119 10.93 -2.69 11.74
N GLN A 120 9.74 -2.13 11.89
CA GLN A 120 9.44 -1.02 12.80
C GLN A 120 9.11 -1.49 14.24
N GLY A 121 9.28 -2.78 14.56
CA GLY A 121 9.03 -3.32 15.91
C GLY A 121 7.57 -3.69 16.19
N LEU A 122 6.69 -3.68 15.17
CA LEU A 122 5.29 -4.07 15.30
C LEU A 122 5.10 -5.58 15.15
N GLN A 123 4.05 -6.14 15.74
CA GLN A 123 3.64 -7.52 15.53
C GLN A 123 2.53 -7.56 14.49
N CYS A 124 2.64 -8.44 13.49
CA CYS A 124 1.67 -8.54 12.43
C CYS A 124 0.98 -9.90 12.38
N ARG A 125 -0.30 -9.88 12.06
CA ARG A 125 -1.11 -11.05 11.71
C ARG A 125 -1.81 -10.78 10.40
N THR A 126 -1.91 -11.77 9.52
CA THR A 126 -2.50 -11.61 8.20
C THR A 126 -3.79 -12.40 8.04
N ALA A 127 -4.78 -11.88 7.33
CA ALA A 127 -5.99 -12.59 6.92
C ALA A 127 -6.25 -12.30 5.43
N TYR A 128 -6.58 -13.33 4.66
CA TYR A 128 -6.75 -13.23 3.20
C TYR A 128 -8.21 -13.18 2.77
N ASP A 129 -9.12 -13.18 3.73
CA ASP A 129 -10.56 -13.09 3.55
C ASP A 129 -11.24 -12.54 4.81
N GLY A 130 -12.46 -12.04 4.66
CA GLY A 130 -13.20 -11.44 5.77
C GLY A 130 -13.61 -12.44 6.84
N THR A 131 -13.89 -13.68 6.46
CA THR A 131 -14.23 -14.74 7.41
C THR A 131 -13.06 -15.05 8.34
N THR A 132 -11.86 -15.13 7.79
CA THR A 132 -10.62 -15.32 8.56
C THR A 132 -10.32 -14.10 9.44
N ALA A 133 -10.54 -12.89 8.92
CA ALA A 133 -10.36 -11.65 9.68
C ALA A 133 -11.27 -11.62 10.92
N ILE A 134 -12.57 -11.96 10.77
CA ILE A 134 -13.53 -12.03 11.87
C ILE A 134 -13.02 -12.98 12.96
N LYS A 135 -12.64 -14.20 12.59
CA LYS A 135 -12.14 -15.20 13.55
C LYS A 135 -10.92 -14.70 14.32
N LYS A 136 -9.97 -14.07 13.62
CA LYS A 136 -8.75 -13.54 14.25
C LYS A 136 -9.03 -12.39 15.21
N VAL A 137 -10.03 -11.55 14.93
CA VAL A 137 -10.49 -10.48 15.83
C VAL A 137 -11.20 -11.07 17.05
N GLU A 138 -12.03 -12.10 16.87
CA GLU A 138 -12.72 -12.81 17.97
C GLU A 138 -11.72 -13.56 18.88
N GLU A 139 -10.65 -14.14 18.31
CA GLU A 139 -9.60 -14.82 19.09
C GLU A 139 -8.77 -13.85 19.91
N LYS A 140 -8.38 -12.73 19.33
CA LYS A 140 -7.62 -11.67 19.97
C LYS A 140 -7.85 -10.36 19.24
N LEU A 141 -8.35 -9.35 19.97
CA LEU A 141 -8.53 -8.01 19.44
C LEU A 141 -7.17 -7.40 19.07
N PRO A 142 -6.96 -6.96 17.81
CA PRO A 142 -5.73 -6.28 17.44
C PRO A 142 -5.75 -4.80 17.87
N ASP A 143 -4.58 -4.19 17.97
CA ASP A 143 -4.45 -2.76 18.25
C ASP A 143 -4.83 -1.90 17.01
N LEU A 144 -4.69 -2.46 15.80
CA LEU A 144 -5.07 -1.81 14.54
C LEU A 144 -5.41 -2.86 13.48
N ILE A 145 -6.37 -2.57 12.61
CA ILE A 145 -6.62 -3.32 11.38
C ILE A 145 -6.26 -2.46 10.17
N LEU A 146 -5.46 -3.00 9.26
CA LEU A 146 -5.33 -2.54 7.88
C LEU A 146 -6.25 -3.39 7.02
N LEU A 147 -7.28 -2.79 6.42
CA LEU A 147 -8.38 -3.51 5.78
C LEU A 147 -8.52 -3.11 4.32
N ASP A 148 -8.32 -4.06 3.41
CA ASP A 148 -8.67 -3.86 2.01
C ASP A 148 -10.18 -3.78 1.80
N VAL A 149 -10.58 -2.97 0.83
CA VAL A 149 -11.98 -2.80 0.40
C VAL A 149 -12.46 -4.01 -0.38
N ILE A 150 -11.58 -4.64 -1.17
CA ILE A 150 -11.93 -5.77 -2.05
C ILE A 150 -11.43 -7.07 -1.42
N LEU A 151 -12.34 -7.87 -0.90
CA LEU A 151 -12.06 -9.20 -0.38
C LEU A 151 -12.90 -10.24 -1.14
N PRO A 152 -12.48 -11.52 -1.18
CA PRO A 152 -13.12 -12.54 -2.01
C PRO A 152 -14.50 -12.98 -1.52
N ASP A 153 -14.78 -12.85 -0.23
CA ASP A 153 -15.99 -13.38 0.42
C ASP A 153 -16.96 -12.30 0.91
N ILE A 154 -16.45 -11.13 1.31
CA ILE A 154 -17.23 -10.00 1.81
C ILE A 154 -16.58 -8.68 1.39
N ASN A 155 -17.37 -7.66 1.07
CA ASN A 155 -16.82 -6.32 0.83
C ASN A 155 -16.24 -5.73 2.13
N GLY A 156 -15.01 -5.15 2.06
CA GLY A 156 -14.34 -4.58 3.23
C GLY A 156 -15.15 -3.51 3.95
N LEU A 157 -16.00 -2.74 3.24
CA LEU A 157 -16.92 -1.78 3.87
C LEU A 157 -18.04 -2.46 4.68
N GLU A 158 -18.50 -3.64 4.26
CA GLU A 158 -19.45 -4.43 5.03
C GLU A 158 -18.79 -5.04 6.26
N LEU A 159 -17.56 -5.51 6.10
CA LEU A 159 -16.74 -6.00 7.20
C LEU A 159 -16.45 -4.89 8.22
N LEU A 160 -16.12 -3.67 7.76
CA LEU A 160 -15.98 -2.50 8.61
C LEU A 160 -17.25 -2.23 9.41
N LYS A 161 -18.44 -2.23 8.77
CA LYS A 161 -19.72 -2.04 9.46
C LYS A 161 -19.95 -3.12 10.52
N LYS A 162 -19.60 -4.36 10.24
CA LYS A 162 -19.69 -5.46 11.20
C LYS A 162 -18.81 -5.20 12.42
N PHE A 163 -17.53 -4.87 12.23
CA PHE A 163 -16.64 -4.55 13.33
C PHE A 163 -17.10 -3.34 14.14
N ARG A 164 -17.67 -2.32 13.49
CA ARG A 164 -18.21 -1.12 14.16
C ARG A 164 -19.51 -1.36 14.93
N SER A 165 -20.26 -2.43 14.62
CA SER A 165 -21.42 -2.81 15.42
C SER A 165 -21.06 -3.37 16.79
N GLU A 166 -19.83 -3.87 16.94
CA GLU A 166 -19.36 -4.54 18.15
C GLU A 166 -18.26 -3.75 18.86
N ASN A 167 -17.52 -2.89 18.12
CA ASN A 167 -16.36 -2.17 18.63
C ASN A 167 -16.39 -0.69 18.23
N THR A 168 -16.06 0.19 19.17
CA THR A 168 -15.86 1.62 18.87
C THR A 168 -14.58 1.85 18.06
N SER A 169 -14.45 3.01 17.41
CA SER A 169 -13.23 3.39 16.71
C SER A 169 -12.02 3.58 17.64
N GLU A 170 -12.25 3.85 18.90
CA GLU A 170 -11.21 3.98 19.93
C GLU A 170 -10.67 2.60 20.35
N ASN A 171 -11.56 1.59 20.45
CA ASN A 171 -11.17 0.25 20.89
C ASN A 171 -10.61 -0.62 19.76
N LEU A 172 -11.01 -0.36 18.52
CA LEU A 172 -10.55 -1.07 17.34
C LEU A 172 -10.34 -0.08 16.19
N PRO A 173 -9.20 0.61 16.13
CA PRO A 173 -8.84 1.43 14.98
C PRO A 173 -8.78 0.59 13.71
N ILE A 174 -9.33 1.11 12.60
CA ILE A 174 -9.30 0.45 11.29
C ILE A 174 -8.91 1.50 10.25
N ILE A 175 -7.87 1.21 9.50
CA ILE A 175 -7.45 1.98 8.32
C ILE A 175 -7.89 1.20 7.09
N MET A 176 -8.70 1.83 6.24
CA MET A 176 -9.05 1.25 4.95
C MET A 176 -7.89 1.45 3.99
N VAL A 177 -7.41 0.35 3.44
CA VAL A 177 -6.36 0.34 2.40
C VAL A 177 -7.06 0.05 1.09
N SER A 178 -7.12 1.02 0.19
CA SER A 178 -7.78 0.85 -1.11
C SER A 178 -6.86 1.25 -2.24
N ALA A 179 -6.79 0.40 -3.24
CA ALA A 179 -6.19 0.75 -4.52
C ALA A 179 -7.11 1.63 -5.41
N PHE A 180 -8.28 2.04 -4.88
CA PHE A 180 -9.17 2.94 -5.59
C PHE A 180 -8.70 4.39 -5.44
N ASN A 181 -8.23 4.96 -6.54
CA ASN A 181 -8.33 6.40 -6.77
C ASN A 181 -9.63 6.64 -7.55
N ASP A 182 -10.53 7.44 -7.00
CA ASP A 182 -11.69 7.98 -7.72
C ASP A 182 -11.26 8.79 -8.95
#